data_e234a78a1fb57d1dc32ca96c42bce6d1
#
_entry.id   e234a78a1fb57d1dc32ca96c42bce6d1
#
_cell.length_a   1.000
_cell.length_b   1.000
_cell.length_c   1.000
_cell.angle_alpha   90.00
_cell.angle_beta   90.00
_cell.angle_gamma   90.00
#
_symmetry.space_group_name_H-M   'P 1'
#
loop_
_entity.id
_entity.type
_entity.pdbx_description
1 polymer ?
#
loop_
_entity_poly.entity_id
_entity_poly.type
_entity_poly.pdbx_seq_one_letter_code
_entity_poly.pdbx_strand_id
1 'polypeptide(L)'
;MNETKEMPIIFNSEMVRAILDGRKTQTRRIVKRQYISHKQELRLCDDGYFYWWMKDAETHQPRRVSCPFGKTGDRLWVRETFQGPFVDYNDSHDLFKNPESYQKPENCIYRADCGQYPSFYDADDNLRQGWRAAIHMPRWASRITLEITDIRVERLNEISEEDAIAEGCYTDDEYGFNAQPRLWPCQKCQGDQTYAAYANGVYYVDCRECDTAKKRFKLLWESIYGFNSFDNKRVWVIEFKIIEKR
;
A
#
# COMPACT_ATOMS: atom_id res chain seq x y z
N MET A 1 -1.67 26.32 16.99
CA MET A 1 -2.28 25.34 16.05
C MET A 1 -1.17 24.42 15.57
N ASN A 2 -1.28 23.09 15.78
CA ASN A 2 -0.26 22.17 15.28
C ASN A 2 -0.35 22.13 13.76
N GLU A 3 0.73 22.45 13.09
CA GLU A 3 0.84 22.41 11.63
C GLU A 3 0.61 20.99 11.12
N THR A 4 -0.33 20.81 10.17
CA THR A 4 -0.59 19.54 9.52
C THR A 4 0.64 19.14 8.70
N LYS A 5 1.22 17.99 9.00
CA LYS A 5 2.37 17.47 8.26
C LYS A 5 1.91 16.66 7.05
N GLU A 6 2.71 16.71 5.99
CA GLU A 6 2.49 15.90 4.80
C GLU A 6 3.70 15.00 4.55
N MET A 7 3.46 13.69 4.44
CA MET A 7 4.52 12.69 4.32
C MET A 7 4.28 11.71 3.18
N PRO A 8 5.35 11.17 2.56
CA PRO A 8 5.21 10.20 1.49
C PRO A 8 4.82 8.82 2.02
N ILE A 9 3.96 8.13 1.27
CA ILE A 9 3.67 6.72 1.47
C ILE A 9 3.70 5.98 0.14
N ILE A 10 4.36 4.83 0.10
CA ILE A 10 4.49 4.02 -1.13
C ILE A 10 3.40 2.95 -1.15
N PHE A 11 2.69 2.89 -2.29
CA PHE A 11 1.79 1.80 -2.62
C PHE A 11 2.15 1.18 -3.98
N ASN A 12 1.91 -0.11 -4.13
CA ASN A 12 1.98 -0.75 -5.44
C ASN A 12 0.74 -0.40 -6.27
N SER A 13 0.76 -0.70 -7.57
CA SER A 13 -0.31 -0.34 -8.50
C SER A 13 -1.69 -0.85 -8.08
N GLU A 14 -1.73 -1.98 -7.45
CA GLU A 14 -2.95 -2.64 -7.01
C GLU A 14 -3.56 -1.97 -5.79
N MET A 15 -2.70 -1.68 -4.81
CA MET A 15 -3.12 -0.89 -3.66
C MET A 15 -3.63 0.49 -4.09
N VAL A 16 -2.99 1.09 -5.11
CA VAL A 16 -3.44 2.36 -5.67
C VAL A 16 -4.82 2.22 -6.30
N ARG A 17 -5.06 1.18 -7.12
CA ARG A 17 -6.41 0.91 -7.66
C ARG A 17 -7.43 0.72 -6.55
N ALA A 18 -7.11 -0.09 -5.54
CA ALA A 18 -8.00 -0.31 -4.41
C ALA A 18 -8.31 0.98 -3.62
N ILE A 19 -7.35 1.92 -3.53
CA ILE A 19 -7.58 3.26 -2.96
C ILE A 19 -8.53 4.05 -3.87
N LEU A 20 -8.25 4.11 -5.17
CA LEU A 20 -9.05 4.87 -6.13
C LEU A 20 -10.49 4.37 -6.22
N ASP A 21 -10.71 3.06 -6.06
CA ASP A 21 -12.01 2.40 -6.00
C ASP A 21 -12.71 2.55 -4.63
N GLY A 22 -12.02 3.11 -3.62
CA GLY A 22 -12.55 3.26 -2.26
C GLY A 22 -12.55 1.99 -1.41
N ARG A 23 -12.02 0.86 -1.92
CA ARG A 23 -11.96 -0.43 -1.19
C ARG A 23 -10.87 -0.44 -0.13
N LYS A 24 -9.73 0.24 -0.39
CA LYS A 24 -8.62 0.32 0.56
C LYS A 24 -8.70 1.61 1.37
N THR A 25 -9.02 1.47 2.65
CA THR A 25 -9.18 2.58 3.61
C THR A 25 -8.16 2.53 4.75
N GLN A 26 -7.35 1.49 4.83
CA GLN A 26 -6.29 1.36 5.82
C GLN A 26 -5.05 0.68 5.26
N THR A 27 -3.93 0.80 5.97
CA THR A 27 -2.68 0.10 5.62
C THR A 27 -1.90 -0.28 6.86
N ARG A 28 -1.31 -1.49 6.83
CA ARG A 28 -0.41 -1.99 7.87
C ARG A 28 1.05 -1.76 7.50
N ARG A 29 1.84 -1.29 8.46
CA ARG A 29 3.29 -1.08 8.34
C ARG A 29 4.02 -1.59 9.58
N ILE A 30 5.13 -2.29 9.38
CA ILE A 30 5.89 -2.90 10.48
C ILE A 30 6.39 -1.81 11.43
N VAL A 31 6.16 -1.99 12.74
CA VAL A 31 6.84 -1.21 13.78
C VAL A 31 8.32 -1.60 13.77
N LYS A 32 9.23 -0.69 13.41
CA LYS A 32 10.65 -1.00 13.19
C LYS A 32 11.35 -1.66 14.39
N ARG A 33 10.96 -1.28 15.61
CA ARG A 33 11.53 -1.87 16.84
C ARG A 33 10.50 -2.81 17.45
N GLN A 34 10.68 -4.09 17.21
CA GLN A 34 9.91 -5.15 17.83
C GLN A 34 10.56 -5.54 19.16
N TYR A 35 9.83 -5.42 20.25
CA TYR A 35 10.23 -6.02 21.51
C TYR A 35 9.46 -7.33 21.66
N ILE A 36 10.19 -8.44 21.63
CA ILE A 36 9.63 -9.80 21.56
C ILE A 36 9.19 -10.30 22.95
N SER A 37 9.56 -9.58 24.01
CA SER A 37 9.21 -9.99 25.38
C SER A 37 7.70 -9.88 25.61
N HIS A 38 7.09 -10.95 26.11
CA HIS A 38 5.70 -10.98 26.60
C HIS A 38 5.42 -9.96 27.72
N LYS A 39 6.48 -9.41 28.29
CA LYS A 39 6.44 -8.43 29.37
C LYS A 39 6.31 -6.98 28.88
N GLN A 40 6.34 -6.76 27.59
CA GLN A 40 6.26 -5.41 27.01
C GLN A 40 4.96 -5.20 26.25
N GLU A 41 4.35 -4.06 26.50
CA GLU A 41 3.12 -3.62 25.86
C GLU A 41 3.31 -2.25 25.25
N LEU A 42 2.74 -2.04 24.06
CA LEU A 42 2.68 -0.74 23.43
C LEU A 42 1.33 -0.13 23.74
N ARG A 43 1.32 1.05 24.36
CA ARG A 43 0.10 1.76 24.77
C ARG A 43 0.09 3.15 24.16
N LEU A 44 -1.09 3.57 23.71
CA LEU A 44 -1.38 4.97 23.39
C LEU A 44 -1.62 5.69 24.74
N CYS A 45 -0.96 6.83 24.93
CA CYS A 45 -1.12 7.68 26.11
C CYS A 45 -1.93 8.95 25.78
N ASP A 46 -2.38 9.65 26.80
CA ASP A 46 -3.23 10.85 26.70
C ASP A 46 -2.56 11.99 25.93
N ASP A 47 -1.23 11.99 25.81
CA ASP A 47 -0.47 12.93 24.98
C ASP A 47 -0.52 12.62 23.47
N GLY A 48 -1.26 11.57 23.05
CA GLY A 48 -1.40 11.14 21.67
C GLY A 48 -0.19 10.38 21.11
N TYR A 49 0.72 9.93 21.96
CA TYR A 49 1.88 9.15 21.54
C TYR A 49 1.83 7.73 22.08
N PHE A 50 2.49 6.81 21.38
CA PHE A 50 2.64 5.43 21.78
C PHE A 50 3.90 5.27 22.62
N TYR A 51 3.80 4.42 23.67
CA TYR A 51 4.91 4.12 24.56
C TYR A 51 5.05 2.63 24.80
N TRP A 52 6.28 2.15 24.77
CA TRP A 52 6.60 0.81 25.25
C TRP A 52 6.63 0.79 26.77
N TRP A 53 5.77 0.00 27.37
CA TRP A 53 5.70 -0.25 28.80
C TRP A 53 6.20 -1.65 29.11
N MET A 54 6.92 -1.79 30.22
CA MET A 54 7.27 -3.10 30.80
C MET A 54 6.27 -3.45 31.90
N LYS A 55 5.61 -4.62 31.78
CA LYS A 55 4.56 -5.05 32.70
C LYS A 55 5.05 -5.28 34.15
N ASP A 56 6.34 -5.62 34.32
CA ASP A 56 6.89 -6.09 35.59
C ASP A 56 7.97 -5.18 36.19
N ALA A 57 8.13 -3.96 35.70
CA ALA A 57 9.21 -3.08 36.15
C ALA A 57 8.68 -1.79 36.77
N GLU A 58 8.75 -1.68 38.07
CA GLU A 58 8.40 -0.46 38.84
C GLU A 58 9.30 0.75 38.51
N THR A 59 10.43 0.54 37.86
CA THR A 59 11.48 1.56 37.66
C THR A 59 11.77 1.92 36.20
N HIS A 60 11.10 1.29 35.22
CA HIS A 60 11.38 1.55 33.81
C HIS A 60 10.58 2.74 33.29
N GLN A 61 11.31 3.75 32.77
CA GLN A 61 10.73 4.86 32.07
C GLN A 61 10.11 4.34 30.75
N PRO A 62 8.83 4.66 30.46
CA PRO A 62 8.20 4.27 29.21
C PRO A 62 8.93 4.91 28.02
N ARG A 63 9.20 4.10 27.00
CA ARG A 63 9.91 4.59 25.81
C ARG A 63 8.94 5.00 24.73
N ARG A 64 8.94 6.28 24.41
CA ARG A 64 8.11 6.84 23.32
C ARG A 64 8.43 6.23 21.96
N VAL A 65 7.38 5.91 21.21
CA VAL A 65 7.43 5.42 19.83
C VAL A 65 6.45 6.24 18.99
N SER A 66 6.94 6.89 17.98
CA SER A 66 6.11 7.66 17.06
C SER A 66 5.88 6.88 15.76
N CYS A 67 4.68 6.93 15.23
CA CYS A 67 4.42 6.43 13.89
C CYS A 67 5.24 7.25 12.88
N PRO A 68 6.03 6.61 12.01
CA PRO A 68 6.84 7.33 11.03
C PRO A 68 6.00 8.01 9.94
N PHE A 69 4.72 7.70 9.87
CA PHE A 69 3.78 8.25 8.89
C PHE A 69 2.96 9.42 9.43
N GLY A 70 3.15 9.84 10.69
CA GLY A 70 2.48 10.98 11.29
C GLY A 70 1.51 10.60 12.39
N LYS A 71 0.50 11.41 12.59
CA LYS A 71 -0.60 11.28 13.56
C LYS A 71 -1.93 11.56 12.88
N THR A 72 -3.03 11.30 13.55
CA THR A 72 -4.38 11.66 13.10
C THR A 72 -4.45 13.15 12.73
N GLY A 73 -5.02 13.41 11.54
CA GLY A 73 -5.09 14.74 10.92
C GLY A 73 -3.90 15.12 10.03
N ASP A 74 -2.79 14.35 10.08
CA ASP A 74 -1.68 14.55 9.14
C ASP A 74 -2.05 13.96 7.75
N ARG A 75 -1.29 14.32 6.72
CA ARG A 75 -1.54 13.94 5.34
C ARG A 75 -0.47 12.99 4.81
N LEU A 76 -0.90 12.10 3.92
CA LEU A 76 -0.02 11.19 3.19
C LEU A 76 -0.18 11.45 1.71
N TRP A 77 0.91 11.78 1.01
CA TRP A 77 0.89 11.80 -0.44
C TRP A 77 1.39 10.46 -0.99
N VAL A 78 0.61 9.90 -1.90
CA VAL A 78 0.85 8.56 -2.42
C VAL A 78 1.95 8.58 -3.46
N ARG A 79 2.92 7.68 -3.31
CA ARG A 79 3.96 7.39 -4.28
C ARG A 79 3.66 6.06 -4.95
N GLU A 80 3.52 6.10 -6.25
CA GLU A 80 3.22 4.95 -7.10
C GLU A 80 4.20 4.85 -8.27
N THR A 81 4.23 3.73 -8.95
CA THR A 81 5.02 3.55 -10.17
C THR A 81 4.43 4.40 -11.29
N PHE A 82 5.26 5.27 -11.88
CA PHE A 82 4.84 6.29 -12.84
C PHE A 82 5.86 6.50 -13.95
N GLN A 83 5.52 7.29 -14.94
CA GLN A 83 6.44 7.86 -15.92
C GLN A 83 5.96 9.26 -16.31
N GLY A 84 6.92 10.18 -16.49
CA GLY A 84 6.63 11.57 -16.87
C GLY A 84 7.67 12.55 -16.32
N PRO A 85 7.53 13.88 -16.57
CA PRO A 85 6.42 14.45 -17.33
C PRO A 85 6.51 14.13 -18.82
N PHE A 86 5.35 13.92 -19.47
CA PHE A 86 5.23 13.86 -20.92
C PHE A 86 4.69 15.19 -21.44
N VAL A 87 5.15 15.60 -22.60
CA VAL A 87 4.69 16.80 -23.32
C VAL A 87 4.50 16.46 -24.78
N ASP A 88 3.65 17.22 -25.45
CA ASP A 88 3.55 17.13 -26.89
C ASP A 88 4.86 17.54 -27.56
N TYR A 89 5.12 16.99 -28.74
CA TYR A 89 6.34 17.28 -29.50
C TYR A 89 6.53 18.79 -29.71
N ASN A 90 5.46 19.52 -29.97
CA ASN A 90 5.50 20.97 -30.16
C ASN A 90 5.94 21.74 -28.90
N ASP A 91 5.71 21.20 -27.73
CA ASP A 91 6.03 21.80 -26.43
C ASP A 91 7.40 21.36 -25.89
N SER A 92 8.07 20.43 -26.59
CA SER A 92 9.36 19.88 -26.16
C SER A 92 10.42 20.95 -25.94
N HIS A 93 10.46 21.99 -26.80
CA HIS A 93 11.41 23.08 -26.67
C HIS A 93 11.14 23.97 -25.44
N ASP A 94 9.86 24.17 -25.09
CA ASP A 94 9.48 24.93 -23.91
C ASP A 94 9.76 24.15 -22.62
N LEU A 95 9.64 22.82 -22.64
CA LEU A 95 10.00 21.95 -21.51
C LEU A 95 11.45 22.18 -21.09
N PHE A 96 12.39 22.36 -22.05
CA PHE A 96 13.80 22.64 -21.73
C PHE A 96 14.00 24.00 -21.07
N LYS A 97 13.22 25.00 -21.44
CA LYS A 97 13.30 26.35 -20.88
C LYS A 97 12.59 26.49 -19.56
N ASN A 98 11.44 25.87 -19.43
CA ASN A 98 10.53 26.00 -18.29
C ASN A 98 10.08 24.63 -17.75
N PRO A 99 10.97 23.74 -17.25
CA PRO A 99 10.61 22.40 -16.85
C PRO A 99 9.57 22.35 -15.73
N GLU A 100 9.54 23.38 -14.87
CA GLU A 100 8.62 23.44 -13.73
C GLU A 100 7.16 23.59 -14.16
N SER A 101 6.88 24.23 -15.30
CA SER A 101 5.51 24.38 -15.80
C SER A 101 4.86 23.07 -16.21
N TYR A 102 5.67 22.06 -16.54
CA TYR A 102 5.24 20.72 -16.94
C TYR A 102 5.25 19.70 -15.79
N GLN A 103 5.78 20.06 -14.63
CA GLN A 103 5.81 19.20 -13.44
C GLN A 103 4.43 19.11 -12.76
N LYS A 104 3.50 18.40 -13.42
CA LYS A 104 2.12 18.22 -12.98
C LYS A 104 1.71 16.76 -13.11
N PRO A 105 0.77 16.27 -12.26
CA PRO A 105 0.26 14.90 -12.35
C PRO A 105 -0.38 14.59 -13.71
N GLU A 106 -1.03 15.58 -14.34
CA GLU A 106 -1.71 15.45 -15.64
C GLU A 106 -0.73 15.09 -16.77
N ASN A 107 0.54 15.44 -16.61
CA ASN A 107 1.60 15.12 -17.56
C ASN A 107 2.30 13.77 -17.23
N CYS A 108 1.72 12.97 -16.36
CA CYS A 108 2.25 11.68 -15.97
C CYS A 108 1.32 10.53 -16.37
N ILE A 109 1.92 9.38 -16.62
CA ILE A 109 1.23 8.11 -16.79
C ILE A 109 1.53 7.24 -15.57
N TYR A 110 0.53 6.53 -15.07
CA TYR A 110 0.65 5.71 -13.87
C TYR A 110 0.42 4.24 -14.19
N ARG A 111 1.27 3.38 -13.65
CA ARG A 111 1.14 1.93 -13.86
C ARG A 111 -0.17 1.37 -13.30
N ALA A 112 -0.77 2.05 -12.33
CA ALA A 112 -2.07 1.66 -11.80
C ALA A 112 -3.19 1.75 -12.85
N ASP A 113 -3.09 2.68 -13.82
CA ASP A 113 -4.12 2.89 -14.83
C ASP A 113 -3.88 2.03 -16.07
N CYS A 114 -2.61 1.88 -16.48
CA CYS A 114 -2.24 1.08 -17.63
C CYS A 114 -1.16 0.06 -17.28
N GLY A 115 -1.38 -1.20 -17.66
CA GLY A 115 -0.44 -2.29 -17.38
C GLY A 115 0.75 -2.35 -18.34
N GLN A 116 0.68 -1.68 -19.50
CA GLN A 116 1.71 -1.71 -20.53
C GLN A 116 2.80 -0.68 -20.25
N TYR A 117 4.04 -1.00 -20.65
CA TYR A 117 5.15 -0.06 -20.56
C TYR A 117 4.95 1.11 -21.51
N PRO A 118 5.02 2.37 -21.05
CA PRO A 118 5.03 3.51 -21.93
C PRO A 118 6.30 3.52 -22.77
N SER A 119 6.15 3.85 -24.06
CA SER A 119 7.26 4.09 -24.99
C SER A 119 7.30 5.59 -25.27
N PHE A 120 8.49 6.18 -25.20
CA PHE A 120 8.71 7.61 -25.42
C PHE A 120 10.10 7.86 -25.96
N TYR A 121 10.30 9.01 -26.60
CA TYR A 121 11.62 9.47 -27.03
C TYR A 121 12.22 10.36 -25.97
N ASP A 122 13.51 10.16 -25.67
CA ASP A 122 14.27 11.07 -24.82
C ASP A 122 14.78 12.31 -25.61
N ALA A 123 15.49 13.20 -24.95
CA ALA A 123 16.01 14.43 -25.55
C ALA A 123 17.02 14.21 -26.70
N ASP A 124 17.57 13.02 -26.79
CA ASP A 124 18.54 12.60 -27.82
C ASP A 124 17.87 11.73 -28.91
N ASP A 125 16.54 11.78 -29.03
CA ASP A 125 15.71 10.98 -29.94
C ASP A 125 15.86 9.46 -29.80
N ASN A 126 16.30 8.96 -28.63
CA ASN A 126 16.33 7.54 -28.38
C ASN A 126 14.99 7.04 -27.86
N LEU A 127 14.49 5.97 -28.46
CA LEU A 127 13.29 5.29 -27.96
C LEU A 127 13.57 4.66 -26.58
N ARG A 128 12.84 5.09 -25.58
CA ARG A 128 12.88 4.58 -24.22
C ARG A 128 11.58 3.86 -23.90
N GLN A 129 11.68 2.83 -23.07
CA GLN A 129 10.54 2.10 -22.56
C GLN A 129 10.74 1.82 -21.08
N GLY A 130 9.70 1.94 -20.28
CA GLY A 130 9.77 1.55 -18.88
C GLY A 130 9.01 2.44 -17.92
N TRP A 131 9.05 2.03 -16.67
CA TRP A 131 8.45 2.70 -15.54
C TRP A 131 9.52 3.22 -14.58
N ARG A 132 9.29 4.39 -14.02
CA ARG A 132 10.05 4.89 -12.87
C ARG A 132 9.47 4.30 -11.60
N ALA A 133 10.34 3.74 -10.75
CA ALA A 133 9.92 3.15 -9.48
C ALA A 133 9.33 4.22 -8.54
N ALA A 134 8.34 3.83 -7.74
CA ALA A 134 7.64 4.69 -6.80
C ALA A 134 8.58 5.46 -5.84
N ILE A 135 9.72 4.87 -5.46
CA ILE A 135 10.72 5.53 -4.60
C ILE A 135 11.32 6.81 -5.22
N HIS A 136 11.21 6.97 -6.52
CA HIS A 136 11.72 8.15 -7.25
C HIS A 136 10.63 9.16 -7.61
N MET A 137 9.37 8.90 -7.22
CA MET A 137 8.27 9.83 -7.50
C MET A 137 8.44 11.10 -6.68
N PRO A 138 8.52 12.28 -7.33
CA PRO A 138 8.51 13.55 -6.62
C PRO A 138 7.09 13.95 -6.19
N ARG A 139 6.97 14.90 -5.25
CA ARG A 139 5.65 15.33 -4.74
C ARG A 139 4.73 15.87 -5.84
N TRP A 140 5.27 16.61 -6.80
CA TRP A 140 4.48 17.18 -7.90
C TRP A 140 3.80 16.13 -8.79
N ALA A 141 4.39 14.92 -8.90
CA ALA A 141 3.83 13.82 -9.69
C ALA A 141 2.78 13.01 -8.91
N SER A 142 2.60 13.26 -7.63
CA SER A 142 1.59 12.55 -6.84
C SER A 142 0.20 13.13 -7.09
N ARG A 143 -0.73 12.26 -7.46
CA ARG A 143 -2.13 12.59 -7.76
C ARG A 143 -3.10 12.26 -6.64
N ILE A 144 -2.67 11.59 -5.58
CA ILE A 144 -3.53 11.15 -4.48
C ILE A 144 -2.95 11.68 -3.17
N THR A 145 -3.78 12.38 -2.42
CA THR A 145 -3.49 12.81 -1.04
C THR A 145 -4.53 12.20 -0.11
N LEU A 146 -4.05 11.58 0.96
CA LEU A 146 -4.84 10.93 1.99
C LEU A 146 -4.72 11.72 3.30
N GLU A 147 -5.79 11.78 4.08
CA GLU A 147 -5.77 12.27 5.46
C GLU A 147 -5.82 11.07 6.41
N ILE A 148 -4.93 11.04 7.38
CA ILE A 148 -4.92 10.00 8.42
C ILE A 148 -6.10 10.25 9.36
N THR A 149 -7.00 9.29 9.45
CA THR A 149 -8.18 9.36 10.32
C THR A 149 -7.95 8.69 11.66
N ASP A 150 -7.18 7.60 11.69
CA ASP A 150 -6.80 6.90 12.92
C ASP A 150 -5.44 6.21 12.78
N ILE A 151 -4.76 6.01 13.92
CA ILE A 151 -3.55 5.22 14.01
C ILE A 151 -3.63 4.35 15.27
N ARG A 152 -3.48 3.05 15.10
CA ARG A 152 -3.38 2.09 16.19
C ARG A 152 -2.26 1.09 15.96
N VAL A 153 -1.95 0.29 16.96
CA VAL A 153 -0.95 -0.76 16.87
C VAL A 153 -1.59 -2.09 17.19
N GLU A 154 -1.42 -3.05 16.32
CA GLU A 154 -1.96 -4.39 16.43
C GLU A 154 -0.88 -5.46 16.20
N ARG A 155 -1.22 -6.70 16.48
CA ARG A 155 -0.44 -7.85 16.03
C ARG A 155 -0.87 -8.21 14.61
N LEU A 156 0.09 -8.44 13.73
CA LEU A 156 -0.20 -8.70 12.32
C LEU A 156 -1.11 -9.91 12.11
N ASN A 157 -0.88 -11.00 12.86
CA ASN A 157 -1.64 -12.23 12.73
C ASN A 157 -3.04 -12.17 13.35
N GLU A 158 -3.36 -11.10 14.11
CA GLU A 158 -4.68 -10.86 14.71
C GLU A 158 -5.62 -10.05 13.80
N ILE A 159 -5.22 -9.74 12.56
CA ILE A 159 -6.07 -9.04 11.59
C ILE A 159 -7.42 -9.76 11.44
N SER A 160 -8.52 -8.99 11.45
CA SER A 160 -9.87 -9.48 11.19
C SER A 160 -10.17 -9.62 9.69
N GLU A 161 -11.28 -10.22 9.31
CA GLU A 161 -11.75 -10.27 7.92
C GLU A 161 -12.08 -8.86 7.40
N GLU A 162 -12.79 -8.05 8.22
CA GLU A 162 -13.17 -6.68 7.90
C GLU A 162 -11.94 -5.80 7.65
N ASP A 163 -10.92 -5.96 8.49
CA ASP A 163 -9.67 -5.25 8.34
C ASP A 163 -8.89 -5.69 7.08
N ALA A 164 -8.94 -6.98 6.75
CA ALA A 164 -8.32 -7.47 5.52
C ALA A 164 -9.03 -6.91 4.26
N ILE A 165 -10.35 -6.75 4.31
CA ILE A 165 -11.13 -6.09 3.27
C ILE A 165 -10.73 -4.60 3.20
N ALA A 166 -10.64 -3.91 4.32
CA ALA A 166 -10.21 -2.51 4.39
C ALA A 166 -8.76 -2.28 3.95
N GLU A 167 -7.91 -3.31 3.96
CA GLU A 167 -6.58 -3.31 3.31
C GLU A 167 -6.68 -3.39 1.77
N GLY A 168 -7.87 -3.58 1.21
CA GLY A 168 -8.15 -3.66 -0.22
C GLY A 168 -8.19 -5.09 -0.75
N CYS A 169 -8.22 -6.10 0.12
CA CYS A 169 -8.46 -7.47 -0.29
C CYS A 169 -9.93 -7.65 -0.71
N TYR A 170 -10.15 -8.40 -1.78
CA TYR A 170 -11.51 -8.65 -2.27
C TYR A 170 -12.29 -9.54 -1.31
N THR A 171 -13.61 -9.29 -1.23
CA THR A 171 -14.59 -10.22 -0.68
C THR A 171 -14.90 -11.34 -1.68
N ASP A 172 -15.59 -12.40 -1.25
CA ASP A 172 -15.92 -13.51 -2.15
C ASP A 172 -16.91 -13.08 -3.24
N ASP A 173 -17.85 -12.21 -2.91
CA ASP A 173 -18.87 -11.69 -3.84
C ASP A 173 -18.26 -10.80 -4.95
N GLU A 174 -17.15 -10.11 -4.65
CA GLU A 174 -16.45 -9.26 -5.61
C GLU A 174 -15.53 -10.06 -6.56
N TYR A 175 -15.27 -11.32 -6.26
CA TYR A 175 -14.44 -12.22 -7.04
C TYR A 175 -15.16 -12.82 -8.25
N GLY A 176 -16.21 -12.18 -8.72
CA GLY A 176 -16.92 -12.59 -9.92
C GLY A 176 -16.06 -12.63 -11.18
N PHE A 177 -16.57 -13.26 -12.22
CA PHE A 177 -15.94 -13.56 -13.54
C PHE A 177 -15.28 -12.40 -14.26
N ASN A 178 -15.51 -11.15 -13.81
CA ASN A 178 -14.97 -9.91 -14.37
C ASN A 178 -13.88 -9.24 -13.52
N ALA A 179 -13.40 -9.90 -12.47
CA ALA A 179 -12.33 -9.33 -11.66
C ALA A 179 -11.05 -9.19 -12.49
N GLN A 180 -10.52 -7.97 -12.53
CA GLN A 180 -9.24 -7.59 -13.15
C GLN A 180 -8.10 -8.54 -12.74
N PRO A 181 -7.01 -8.64 -13.51
CA PRO A 181 -5.94 -9.60 -13.26
C PRO A 181 -5.46 -9.50 -11.82
N ARG A 182 -5.47 -10.61 -11.17
CA ARG A 182 -5.33 -10.82 -9.73
C ARG A 182 -3.91 -10.52 -9.27
N LEU A 183 -3.80 -9.82 -8.19
CA LEU A 183 -2.65 -9.11 -7.70
C LEU A 183 -1.54 -9.96 -7.12
N TRP A 184 -1.91 -11.03 -6.51
CA TRP A 184 -1.06 -12.03 -5.89
C TRP A 184 -1.76 -13.36 -6.05
N PRO A 185 -1.46 -14.02 -7.12
CA PRO A 185 -2.05 -15.33 -7.35
C PRO A 185 -1.64 -16.26 -6.21
N CYS A 186 -2.64 -16.84 -5.57
CA CYS A 186 -2.42 -18.00 -4.74
C CYS A 186 -1.66 -19.04 -5.57
N GLN A 187 -0.52 -19.50 -5.11
CA GLN A 187 0.30 -20.46 -5.86
C GLN A 187 -0.44 -21.73 -6.22
N LYS A 188 -1.46 -22.11 -5.45
CA LYS A 188 -2.25 -23.31 -5.64
C LYS A 188 -3.30 -23.19 -6.74
N CYS A 189 -4.08 -22.10 -6.74
CA CYS A 189 -5.15 -21.87 -7.72
C CYS A 189 -4.82 -20.77 -8.73
N GLN A 190 -3.63 -20.21 -8.67
CA GLN A 190 -3.17 -19.08 -9.50
C GLN A 190 -4.18 -17.92 -9.54
N GLY A 191 -5.00 -17.83 -8.49
CA GLY A 191 -6.02 -16.83 -8.32
C GLY A 191 -7.41 -17.27 -8.82
N ASP A 192 -7.61 -18.46 -9.39
CA ASP A 192 -8.90 -18.94 -9.92
C ASP A 192 -9.88 -19.42 -8.83
N GLN A 193 -9.48 -19.29 -7.55
CA GLN A 193 -10.21 -19.81 -6.38
C GLN A 193 -10.48 -21.31 -6.43
N THR A 194 -10.36 -21.92 -7.58
CA THR A 194 -10.47 -23.36 -7.79
C THR A 194 -9.17 -23.91 -8.41
N TYR A 195 -8.89 -25.16 -8.21
CA TYR A 195 -7.81 -25.87 -8.86
C TYR A 195 -8.26 -27.25 -9.33
N ALA A 196 -7.64 -27.75 -10.38
CA ALA A 196 -7.94 -29.09 -10.89
C ALA A 196 -7.42 -30.17 -9.92
N ALA A 197 -8.29 -31.07 -9.50
CA ALA A 197 -7.96 -32.26 -8.75
C ALA A 197 -8.20 -33.50 -9.62
N TYR A 198 -7.38 -34.52 -9.43
CA TYR A 198 -7.38 -35.75 -10.26
C TYR A 198 -7.63 -36.94 -9.37
N ALA A 199 -8.90 -37.47 -9.44
CA ALA A 199 -9.24 -38.74 -8.76
C ALA A 199 -10.18 -39.53 -9.58
N ASN A 200 -10.10 -40.19 -10.58
CA ASN A 200 -11.07 -40.81 -11.52
C ASN A 200 -11.67 -39.83 -12.54
N GLY A 201 -10.97 -38.72 -12.82
CA GLY A 201 -11.40 -37.66 -13.73
C GLY A 201 -10.85 -36.31 -13.30
N VAL A 202 -11.04 -35.29 -14.13
CA VAL A 202 -10.71 -33.92 -13.78
C VAL A 202 -11.94 -33.25 -13.15
N TYR A 203 -11.82 -32.75 -11.93
CA TYR A 203 -12.84 -31.91 -11.30
C TYR A 203 -12.19 -30.73 -10.63
N TYR A 204 -12.94 -29.64 -10.48
CA TYR A 204 -12.44 -28.42 -9.86
C TYR A 204 -12.85 -28.38 -8.40
N VAL A 205 -11.88 -28.07 -7.54
CA VAL A 205 -12.04 -27.99 -6.09
C VAL A 205 -11.75 -26.57 -5.63
N ASP A 206 -12.57 -26.07 -4.72
CA ASP A 206 -12.38 -24.74 -4.13
C ASP A 206 -11.03 -24.63 -3.40
N CYS A 207 -10.34 -23.54 -3.64
CA CYS A 207 -9.04 -23.29 -3.04
C CYS A 207 -9.20 -22.77 -1.61
N ARG A 208 -8.78 -23.58 -0.65
CA ARG A 208 -8.80 -23.19 0.77
C ARG A 208 -7.63 -22.34 1.21
N GLU A 209 -6.67 -22.05 0.34
CA GLU A 209 -5.50 -21.21 0.65
C GLU A 209 -5.80 -19.70 0.52
N CYS A 210 -6.87 -19.33 -0.17
CA CYS A 210 -7.25 -17.95 -0.44
C CYS A 210 -8.79 -17.71 -0.38
N ASP A 211 -9.51 -18.56 0.33
CA ASP A 211 -10.97 -18.51 0.42
C ASP A 211 -11.49 -17.38 1.33
N THR A 212 -10.64 -16.70 2.09
CA THR A 212 -11.01 -15.57 2.95
C THR A 212 -10.14 -14.35 2.70
N ALA A 213 -10.64 -13.16 3.03
CA ALA A 213 -9.90 -11.91 2.89
C ALA A 213 -8.61 -11.92 3.72
N LYS A 214 -8.64 -12.47 4.93
CA LYS A 214 -7.46 -12.65 5.79
C LYS A 214 -6.39 -13.50 5.14
N LYS A 215 -6.75 -14.61 4.49
CA LYS A 215 -5.78 -15.46 3.79
C LYS A 215 -5.20 -14.75 2.56
N ARG A 216 -6.02 -13.99 1.82
CA ARG A 216 -5.58 -13.15 0.71
C ARG A 216 -4.63 -12.04 1.20
N PHE A 217 -4.94 -11.41 2.32
CA PHE A 217 -4.05 -10.45 2.94
C PHE A 217 -2.71 -11.07 3.35
N LYS A 218 -2.70 -12.28 3.92
CA LYS A 218 -1.47 -13.01 4.22
C LYS A 218 -0.62 -13.22 2.96
N LEU A 219 -1.21 -13.65 1.86
CA LEU A 219 -0.50 -13.84 0.58
C LEU A 219 0.09 -12.51 0.07
N LEU A 220 -0.69 -11.41 0.13
CA LEU A 220 -0.21 -10.08 -0.19
C LEU A 220 0.98 -9.69 0.69
N TRP A 221 0.86 -9.86 2.00
CA TRP A 221 1.92 -9.52 2.94
C TRP A 221 3.21 -10.27 2.64
N GLU A 222 3.11 -11.58 2.46
CA GLU A 222 4.26 -12.43 2.17
C GLU A 222 4.89 -12.13 0.79
N SER A 223 4.12 -11.65 -0.17
CA SER A 223 4.64 -11.19 -1.47
C SER A 223 5.51 -9.94 -1.34
N ILE A 224 5.27 -9.11 -0.33
CA ILE A 224 6.00 -7.85 -0.09
C ILE A 224 7.19 -8.04 0.84
N TYR A 225 6.99 -8.81 1.91
CA TYR A 225 7.96 -8.94 3.01
C TYR A 225 8.70 -10.28 3.05
N GLY A 226 8.37 -11.20 2.13
CA GLY A 226 8.95 -12.53 2.02
C GLY A 226 8.11 -13.62 2.69
N PHE A 227 8.35 -14.86 2.27
CA PHE A 227 7.66 -16.05 2.78
C PHE A 227 7.83 -16.19 4.30
N ASN A 228 6.78 -16.64 4.99
CA ASN A 228 6.71 -16.75 6.46
C ASN A 228 6.88 -15.42 7.23
N SER A 229 6.75 -14.28 6.57
CA SER A 229 6.80 -12.97 7.25
C SER A 229 5.50 -12.60 7.98
N PHE A 230 4.42 -13.34 7.73
CA PHE A 230 3.11 -13.16 8.38
C PHE A 230 3.11 -13.84 9.76
N ASP A 231 3.66 -13.15 10.73
CA ASP A 231 3.85 -13.64 12.10
C ASP A 231 3.23 -12.71 13.16
N ASN A 232 3.60 -12.88 14.41
CA ASN A 232 3.11 -12.12 15.55
C ASN A 232 3.80 -10.74 15.73
N LYS A 233 4.29 -10.12 14.66
CA LYS A 233 4.88 -8.77 14.70
C LYS A 233 3.83 -7.72 15.00
N ARG A 234 4.27 -6.65 15.67
CA ARG A 234 3.44 -5.46 15.82
C ARG A 234 3.53 -4.59 14.57
N VAL A 235 2.38 -4.10 14.15
CA VAL A 235 2.22 -3.24 12.99
C VAL A 235 1.47 -1.97 13.37
N TRP A 236 1.84 -0.86 12.75
CA TRP A 236 1.01 0.31 12.66
C TRP A 236 -0.16 0.00 11.74
N VAL A 237 -1.37 0.19 12.20
CA VAL A 237 -2.57 0.24 11.37
C VAL A 237 -2.89 1.71 11.20
N ILE A 238 -2.88 2.17 9.95
CA ILE A 238 -3.10 3.56 9.59
C ILE A 238 -4.37 3.61 8.77
N GLU A 239 -5.42 4.19 9.33
CA GLU A 239 -6.66 4.44 8.61
C GLU A 239 -6.60 5.80 7.92
N PHE A 240 -7.21 5.90 6.76
CA PHE A 240 -7.19 7.12 5.97
C PHE A 240 -8.43 7.28 5.09
N LYS A 241 -8.67 8.51 4.67
CA LYS A 241 -9.63 8.86 3.62
C LYS A 241 -8.93 9.67 2.53
N ILE A 242 -9.43 9.59 1.32
CA ILE A 242 -8.95 10.41 0.20
C ILE A 242 -9.47 11.84 0.40
N ILE A 243 -8.57 12.82 0.35
CA ILE A 243 -8.93 14.25 0.38
C ILE A 243 -8.63 14.97 -0.93
N GLU A 244 -7.77 14.39 -1.78
CA GLU A 244 -7.45 14.91 -3.08
C GLU A 244 -7.18 13.77 -4.06
N LYS A 245 -7.79 13.87 -5.26
CA LYS A 245 -7.58 12.98 -6.41
C LYS A 245 -7.52 13.87 -7.65
N ARG A 246 -6.39 13.87 -8.34
CA ARG A 246 -6.15 14.59 -9.60
C ARG A 246 -6.07 13.64 -10.77
#